data_1c2185e8c6f9ba0c0a102c37faa7fe79
#
_entry.id   1c2185e8c6f9ba0c0a102c37faa7fe79
#
_cell.length_a   1.000
_cell.length_b   1.000
_cell.length_c   1.000
_cell.angle_alpha   90.00
_cell.angle_beta   90.00
_cell.angle_gamma   90.00
#
_symmetry.space_group_name_H-M   'P 1'
#
loop_
_entity.id
_entity.type
_entity.pdbx_description
1 polymer ?
#
loop_
_entity_poly.entity_id
_entity_poly.type
_entity_poly.pdbx_seq_one_letter_code
_entity_poly.pdbx_strand_id
1 'polypeptide(L)'
;MGYNYIFKKTLKLFFVTLVILNASISYSQEDDFDLESDDFDLLEDSSFDQLELDLEKTDNLILEDTSDLSDLDQNNETKPSNLIEGFSGNIIQNFVYGLQNPGIIFSRNKSGVERVETILNLNYKGQYSSQLHYKIGANARYDWGKWVNNKYQTDNNNSKLKLKDFYIDYYPSSQIWLRVGNQIIARGKLDNLSVTDTINPRDLSIPGQGEISEFRQQVPALMLNFPISDIKIELVLTSSAGGNLLGEQGSSFDPTIPFAQNPANLGGSSYTINYLKASNELEFFTNINYTFNGGDISVVFSDENQNQRSLKSIQPTSSYNQLNFGFDRIQMIGFSGNLARGDFLFKYEGAKISGASFLKINPTDLPGLKKNQNLFALGFDYSGVNNLTIGYEGNLRIIDNYSEDLTVAKQTFGYSIQSRWTGMNDLLSINANISRLTGESSTISSLATSYKPRDGLTLVARYVKYDADKITDTLYPYKSQDVVMLSSEYSF
;
A
#
# COMPACT_ATOMS: atom_id res chain seq x y z
N MET A 1 -11.78 37.69 -22.15
CA MET A 1 -12.91 36.75 -22.40
C MET A 1 -12.45 35.34 -22.83
N GLY A 2 -11.20 35.11 -23.21
CA GLY A 2 -10.70 33.80 -23.65
C GLY A 2 -10.39 32.78 -22.53
N TYR A 3 -9.90 33.22 -21.40
CA TYR A 3 -9.44 32.33 -20.33
C TYR A 3 -10.58 31.51 -19.67
N ASN A 4 -11.75 32.08 -19.49
CA ASN A 4 -12.92 31.39 -18.92
C ASN A 4 -13.49 30.28 -19.84
N TYR A 5 -13.29 30.40 -21.14
CA TYR A 5 -13.79 29.42 -22.12
C TYR A 5 -12.86 28.18 -22.18
N ILE A 6 -11.55 28.42 -22.15
CA ILE A 6 -10.54 27.34 -22.15
C ILE A 6 -10.65 26.57 -20.82
N PHE A 7 -10.71 27.24 -19.68
CA PHE A 7 -10.84 26.63 -18.36
C PHE A 7 -12.11 25.76 -18.25
N LYS A 8 -13.28 26.26 -18.71
CA LYS A 8 -14.52 25.47 -18.72
C LYS A 8 -14.47 24.28 -19.66
N LYS A 9 -13.77 24.40 -20.79
CA LYS A 9 -13.64 23.30 -21.77
C LYS A 9 -12.68 22.24 -21.27
N THR A 10 -11.58 22.63 -20.63
CA THR A 10 -10.60 21.74 -19.99
C THR A 10 -11.20 21.03 -18.78
N LEU A 11 -11.99 21.74 -17.96
CA LEU A 11 -12.68 21.17 -16.82
C LEU A 11 -13.77 20.16 -17.27
N LYS A 12 -14.50 20.44 -18.35
CA LYS A 12 -15.43 19.47 -18.93
C LYS A 12 -14.73 18.25 -19.53
N LEU A 13 -13.60 18.44 -20.19
CA LEU A 13 -12.81 17.34 -20.73
C LEU A 13 -12.26 16.48 -19.59
N PHE A 14 -11.83 17.11 -18.51
CA PHE A 14 -11.39 16.45 -17.27
C PHE A 14 -12.49 15.58 -16.64
N PHE A 15 -13.71 16.13 -16.48
CA PHE A 15 -14.84 15.36 -15.96
C PHE A 15 -15.24 14.21 -16.87
N VAL A 16 -15.19 14.41 -18.19
CA VAL A 16 -15.45 13.34 -19.17
C VAL A 16 -14.36 12.26 -19.09
N THR A 17 -13.09 12.64 -18.93
CA THR A 17 -11.98 11.68 -18.79
C THR A 17 -12.07 10.92 -17.47
N LEU A 18 -12.44 11.60 -16.38
CA LEU A 18 -12.63 10.96 -15.06
C LEU A 18 -13.84 10.01 -15.07
N VAL A 19 -14.92 10.36 -15.78
CA VAL A 19 -16.09 9.51 -15.95
C VAL A 19 -15.78 8.32 -16.87
N ILE A 20 -14.97 8.51 -17.92
CA ILE A 20 -14.53 7.42 -18.81
C ILE A 20 -13.57 6.49 -18.06
N LEU A 21 -12.65 7.01 -17.23
CA LEU A 21 -11.78 6.21 -16.36
C LEU A 21 -12.60 5.42 -15.31
N ASN A 22 -13.59 6.03 -14.69
CA ASN A 22 -14.51 5.32 -13.79
C ASN A 22 -15.39 4.29 -14.56
N ALA A 23 -15.82 4.58 -15.78
CA ALA A 23 -16.57 3.64 -16.60
C ALA A 23 -15.69 2.46 -17.05
N SER A 24 -14.42 2.68 -17.41
CA SER A 24 -13.51 1.59 -17.76
C SER A 24 -13.13 0.73 -16.55
N ILE A 25 -12.97 1.33 -15.37
CA ILE A 25 -12.74 0.57 -14.12
C ILE A 25 -14.04 -0.17 -13.71
N SER A 26 -15.21 0.41 -13.91
CA SER A 26 -16.49 -0.25 -13.66
C SER A 26 -16.77 -1.36 -14.69
N TYR A 27 -16.38 -1.18 -15.97
CA TYR A 27 -16.60 -2.16 -17.03
C TYR A 27 -15.71 -3.40 -16.87
N SER A 28 -14.48 -3.24 -16.33
CA SER A 28 -13.63 -4.38 -15.98
C SER A 28 -14.13 -5.15 -14.76
N GLN A 29 -15.11 -4.62 -14.01
CA GLN A 29 -15.72 -5.27 -12.85
C GLN A 29 -17.11 -5.88 -13.14
N GLU A 30 -17.76 -5.55 -14.26
CA GLU A 30 -19.11 -6.04 -14.57
C GLU A 30 -19.15 -7.25 -15.51
N ASP A 31 -18.08 -7.55 -16.25
CA ASP A 31 -18.05 -8.68 -17.19
C ASP A 31 -17.51 -10.00 -16.61
N ASP A 32 -17.10 -10.02 -15.33
CA ASP A 32 -16.73 -11.26 -14.66
C ASP A 32 -17.86 -11.79 -13.78
N PHE A 33 -18.92 -12.20 -14.42
CA PHE A 33 -19.86 -13.17 -13.89
C PHE A 33 -19.48 -14.56 -14.42
N ASP A 34 -18.25 -14.93 -14.23
CA ASP A 34 -17.80 -16.31 -14.11
C ASP A 34 -16.34 -16.32 -13.65
N LEU A 35 -16.19 -16.72 -12.37
CA LEU A 35 -15.00 -17.36 -11.83
C LEU A 35 -13.66 -16.75 -12.27
N GLU A 36 -13.06 -16.14 -11.31
CA GLU A 36 -11.62 -16.03 -11.15
C GLU A 36 -11.14 -14.61 -10.89
N SER A 37 -11.07 -14.37 -9.62
CA SER A 37 -9.90 -13.94 -8.85
C SER A 37 -8.84 -13.26 -9.66
N ASP A 38 -8.33 -12.23 -9.13
CA ASP A 38 -6.93 -12.11 -8.88
C ASP A 38 -6.28 -10.83 -9.19
N ASP A 39 -5.57 -10.38 -8.22
CA ASP A 39 -4.50 -9.44 -8.41
C ASP A 39 -3.35 -9.67 -7.46
N PHE A 40 -2.20 -9.68 -8.02
CA PHE A 40 -0.96 -9.67 -7.30
C PHE A 40 0.11 -8.85 -7.99
N ASP A 41 0.78 -8.03 -7.25
CA ASP A 41 2.01 -7.37 -7.64
C ASP A 41 3.08 -7.59 -6.60
N LEU A 42 4.25 -7.96 -7.03
CA LEU A 42 5.43 -8.06 -6.22
C LEU A 42 6.70 -7.60 -6.93
N LEU A 43 7.48 -6.84 -6.20
CA LEU A 43 8.90 -6.61 -6.26
C LEU A 43 9.42 -5.69 -7.37
N GLU A 44 9.73 -4.48 -6.98
CA GLU A 44 10.90 -3.75 -7.47
C GLU A 44 11.82 -3.46 -6.29
N ASP A 45 13.01 -3.96 -6.40
CA ASP A 45 14.08 -3.78 -5.45
C ASP A 45 14.84 -2.48 -5.79
N SER A 46 14.36 -1.37 -5.34
CA SER A 46 15.09 -0.10 -5.43
C SER A 46 14.95 0.76 -4.19
N SER A 47 14.17 0.28 -3.20
CA SER A 47 13.81 1.12 -2.08
C SER A 47 14.90 1.23 -1.02
N PHE A 48 15.96 0.44 -1.11
CA PHE A 48 16.98 0.41 -0.07
C PHE A 48 18.22 1.23 -0.38
N ASP A 49 18.61 1.41 -1.63
CA ASP A 49 19.68 2.37 -2.00
C ASP A 49 19.25 3.83 -1.75
N GLN A 50 17.94 4.06 -1.61
CA GLN A 50 17.38 5.37 -1.29
C GLN A 50 17.49 5.77 0.19
N LEU A 51 17.68 4.85 1.13
CA LEU A 51 17.80 5.19 2.53
C LEU A 51 19.14 5.87 2.89
N GLU A 52 20.25 5.57 2.19
CA GLU A 52 21.50 6.35 2.32
C GLU A 52 21.41 7.71 1.61
N LEU A 53 20.68 7.76 0.49
CA LEU A 53 20.38 9.01 -0.21
C LEU A 53 19.34 9.87 0.53
N ASP A 54 18.45 9.27 1.32
CA ASP A 54 17.40 9.98 2.06
C ASP A 54 17.94 10.74 3.28
N LEU A 55 19.14 10.42 3.80
CA LEU A 55 19.80 11.26 4.80
C LEU A 55 20.34 12.57 4.22
N GLU A 56 20.70 12.59 2.94
CA GLU A 56 20.97 13.81 2.17
C GLU A 56 19.73 14.39 1.45
N LYS A 57 18.65 13.57 1.34
CA LYS A 57 17.45 13.88 0.56
C LYS A 57 16.16 14.00 1.36
N THR A 58 16.23 14.27 2.67
CA THR A 58 15.03 14.64 3.44
C THR A 58 14.35 15.91 2.90
N ASP A 59 15.04 16.67 2.07
CA ASP A 59 14.46 17.76 1.27
C ASP A 59 13.79 17.26 -0.04
N ASN A 60 13.97 16.00 -0.44
CA ASN A 60 13.64 15.51 -1.78
C ASN A 60 12.56 14.43 -1.88
N LEU A 61 11.98 13.92 -0.79
CA LEU A 61 10.85 12.97 -0.88
C LEU A 61 9.57 13.59 -1.49
N ILE A 62 9.59 14.91 -1.68
CA ILE A 62 8.61 15.66 -2.47
C ILE A 62 9.21 16.12 -3.80
N LEU A 63 10.53 15.97 -4.00
CA LEU A 63 11.29 16.48 -5.12
C LEU A 63 11.82 15.40 -6.09
N GLU A 64 11.55 14.11 -5.89
CA GLU A 64 11.94 13.10 -6.88
C GLU A 64 11.29 13.32 -8.26
N ASP A 65 10.19 14.08 -8.29
CA ASP A 65 9.66 14.56 -9.57
C ASP A 65 10.17 15.97 -9.98
N THR A 66 10.99 16.65 -9.16
CA THR A 66 11.56 17.97 -9.51
C THR A 66 13.07 17.94 -9.75
N SER A 67 13.78 16.82 -9.48
CA SER A 67 15.18 16.67 -9.85
C SER A 67 15.39 16.65 -11.37
N ASP A 68 14.34 16.41 -12.15
CA ASP A 68 14.33 16.62 -13.59
C ASP A 68 14.33 18.12 -13.98
N LEU A 69 14.23 19.06 -13.02
CA LEU A 69 14.24 20.51 -13.33
C LEU A 69 15.64 21.13 -13.36
N SER A 70 16.65 20.48 -12.79
CA SER A 70 18.04 21.01 -12.84
C SER A 70 18.74 20.79 -14.19
N ASP A 71 18.23 19.87 -15.02
CA ASP A 71 18.74 19.63 -16.38
C ASP A 71 18.04 20.46 -17.47
N LEU A 72 17.11 21.35 -17.09
CA LEU A 72 16.34 22.16 -18.04
C LEU A 72 17.05 23.43 -18.51
N ASP A 73 18.23 23.72 -18.01
CA ASP A 73 19.06 24.86 -18.48
C ASP A 73 20.23 24.36 -19.32
N GLN A 74 20.00 23.97 -20.56
CA GLN A 74 20.79 24.29 -21.75
C GLN A 74 20.37 23.48 -23.00
N ASN A 75 20.02 24.25 -24.03
CA ASN A 75 19.84 23.85 -25.43
C ASN A 75 18.47 23.30 -25.88
N ASN A 76 17.65 24.25 -26.29
CA ASN A 76 16.54 24.07 -27.22
C ASN A 76 17.01 23.51 -28.59
N GLU A 77 17.03 22.21 -28.72
CA GLU A 77 16.76 21.50 -29.96
C GLU A 77 15.82 20.35 -29.60
N THR A 78 14.56 20.47 -30.03
CA THR A 78 13.56 19.37 -29.99
C THR A 78 14.03 18.25 -30.89
N LYS A 79 14.91 17.40 -30.39
CA LYS A 79 15.10 16.06 -30.95
C LYS A 79 13.84 15.26 -30.63
N PRO A 80 13.24 14.55 -31.60
CA PRO A 80 12.24 13.57 -31.28
C PRO A 80 12.89 12.55 -30.34
N SER A 81 12.41 12.47 -29.09
CA SER A 81 12.87 11.48 -28.11
C SER A 81 12.73 10.12 -28.75
N ASN A 82 13.83 9.39 -28.87
CA ASN A 82 13.75 7.98 -29.27
C ASN A 82 12.81 7.30 -28.31
N LEU A 83 11.79 6.62 -28.83
CA LEU A 83 10.81 5.86 -28.03
C LEU A 83 11.44 4.92 -27.01
N ILE A 84 12.73 4.63 -27.14
CA ILE A 84 13.52 3.74 -26.28
C ILE A 84 14.06 4.45 -25.04
N GLU A 85 14.32 5.76 -25.08
CA GLU A 85 14.95 6.51 -23.96
C GLU A 85 14.05 6.67 -22.72
N GLY A 86 12.74 6.51 -22.87
CA GLY A 86 11.80 6.58 -21.74
C GLY A 86 11.35 5.23 -21.20
N PHE A 87 11.86 4.13 -21.74
CA PHE A 87 11.45 2.78 -21.39
C PHE A 87 12.32 2.22 -20.26
N SER A 88 11.70 1.66 -19.25
CA SER A 88 12.34 0.87 -18.20
C SER A 88 11.42 -0.27 -17.80
N GLY A 89 11.97 -1.31 -17.20
CA GLY A 89 11.16 -2.42 -16.72
C GLY A 89 11.97 -3.47 -16.01
N ASN A 90 11.28 -4.43 -15.44
CA ASN A 90 11.90 -5.61 -14.86
C ASN A 90 11.08 -6.87 -15.13
N ILE A 91 11.76 -8.00 -15.09
CA ILE A 91 11.16 -9.33 -15.10
C ILE A 91 11.54 -10.01 -13.79
N ILE A 92 10.53 -10.42 -13.03
CA ILE A 92 10.71 -11.09 -11.75
C ILE A 92 10.20 -12.51 -11.85
N GLN A 93 11.00 -13.46 -11.35
CA GLN A 93 10.60 -14.86 -11.19
C GLN A 93 10.57 -15.19 -9.71
N ASN A 94 9.39 -15.48 -9.16
CA ASN A 94 9.21 -15.86 -7.77
C ASN A 94 8.95 -17.36 -7.61
N PHE A 95 9.53 -17.92 -6.57
CA PHE A 95 9.26 -19.25 -6.07
C PHE A 95 9.03 -19.20 -4.56
N VAL A 96 7.82 -19.51 -4.12
CA VAL A 96 7.41 -19.47 -2.71
C VAL A 96 7.14 -20.88 -2.21
N TYR A 97 7.83 -21.26 -1.14
CA TYR A 97 7.71 -22.54 -0.47
C TYR A 97 7.18 -22.35 0.95
N GLY A 98 6.03 -22.90 1.21
CA GLY A 98 5.45 -22.89 2.52
C GLY A 98 6.02 -23.93 3.44
N LEU A 99 6.35 -23.53 4.64
CA LEU A 99 6.88 -24.41 5.67
C LEU A 99 5.71 -25.11 6.38
N GLN A 100 5.97 -26.32 6.89
CA GLN A 100 4.98 -27.02 7.69
C GLN A 100 4.96 -26.46 9.10
N ASN A 101 3.76 -26.19 9.61
CA ASN A 101 3.57 -25.95 11.03
C ASN A 101 2.35 -26.75 11.50
N PRO A 102 2.54 -27.86 12.22
CA PRO A 102 1.46 -28.73 12.64
C PRO A 102 0.65 -28.07 13.79
N GLY A 103 -0.65 -28.13 13.73
CA GLY A 103 -1.50 -27.91 14.90
C GLY A 103 -2.67 -26.92 14.76
N ILE A 104 -2.96 -26.39 13.58
CA ILE A 104 -4.10 -25.50 13.35
C ILE A 104 -5.05 -26.10 12.30
N ILE A 105 -6.34 -26.09 12.60
CA ILE A 105 -7.39 -26.82 11.86
C ILE A 105 -7.52 -26.39 10.39
N PHE A 106 -7.11 -25.17 10.04
CA PHE A 106 -7.27 -24.58 8.71
C PHE A 106 -5.97 -24.23 8.02
N SER A 107 -4.84 -24.55 8.65
CA SER A 107 -3.53 -24.29 8.08
C SER A 107 -3.13 -25.37 7.10
N ARG A 108 -2.17 -25.03 6.26
CA ARG A 108 -1.49 -25.98 5.39
C ARG A 108 -0.95 -27.15 6.21
N ASN A 109 -1.52 -28.34 6.00
CA ASN A 109 -1.14 -29.55 6.73
C ASN A 109 0.22 -30.12 6.30
N LYS A 110 0.83 -29.56 5.25
CA LYS A 110 2.10 -30.04 4.68
C LYS A 110 2.92 -28.88 4.14
N SER A 111 4.24 -28.97 4.30
CA SER A 111 5.17 -28.14 3.56
C SER A 111 5.03 -28.40 2.05
N GLY A 112 5.23 -27.40 1.23
CA GLY A 112 5.16 -27.56 -0.22
C GLY A 112 5.23 -26.23 -0.96
N VAL A 113 5.28 -26.33 -2.28
CA VAL A 113 5.24 -25.14 -3.15
C VAL A 113 3.91 -24.42 -2.94
N GLU A 114 3.99 -23.16 -2.61
CA GLU A 114 2.82 -22.30 -2.43
C GLU A 114 2.48 -21.55 -3.70
N ARG A 115 3.49 -20.95 -4.33
CA ARG A 115 3.30 -20.11 -5.50
C ARG A 115 4.56 -20.11 -6.37
N VAL A 116 4.38 -20.17 -7.68
CA VAL A 116 5.41 -19.93 -8.68
C VAL A 116 4.85 -18.96 -9.70
N GLU A 117 5.51 -17.84 -9.92
CA GLU A 117 4.99 -16.77 -10.76
C GLU A 117 6.09 -16.03 -11.52
N THR A 118 5.72 -15.47 -12.66
CA THR A 118 6.53 -14.52 -13.42
C THR A 118 5.80 -13.21 -13.50
N ILE A 119 6.47 -12.10 -13.17
CA ILE A 119 5.94 -10.76 -13.22
C ILE A 119 6.79 -9.95 -14.22
N LEU A 120 6.13 -9.20 -15.09
CA LEU A 120 6.74 -8.24 -16.00
C LEU A 120 6.19 -6.86 -15.66
N ASN A 121 7.04 -5.97 -15.19
CA ASN A 121 6.74 -4.56 -15.02
C ASN A 121 7.34 -3.79 -16.19
N LEU A 122 6.54 -2.91 -16.79
CA LEU A 122 6.96 -2.00 -17.86
C LEU A 122 6.56 -0.58 -17.49
N ASN A 123 7.49 0.34 -17.61
CA ASN A 123 7.25 1.75 -17.39
C ASN A 123 7.73 2.54 -18.61
N TYR A 124 6.97 3.55 -18.99
CA TYR A 124 7.35 4.53 -19.99
C TYR A 124 7.11 5.93 -19.46
N LYS A 125 8.15 6.74 -19.40
CA LYS A 125 8.08 8.17 -19.10
C LYS A 125 8.33 8.94 -20.39
N GLY A 126 7.50 9.92 -20.69
CA GLY A 126 7.64 10.75 -21.88
C GLY A 126 7.36 12.21 -21.59
N GLN A 127 7.90 13.05 -22.42
CA GLN A 127 7.71 14.50 -22.40
C GLN A 127 7.13 14.96 -23.73
N TYR A 128 5.99 15.63 -23.69
CA TYR A 128 5.39 16.23 -24.87
C TYR A 128 5.87 17.67 -25.08
N SER A 129 6.10 18.40 -24.00
CA SER A 129 6.65 19.75 -23.98
C SER A 129 7.36 19.99 -22.65
N SER A 130 8.10 21.09 -22.49
CA SER A 130 8.68 21.50 -21.21
C SER A 130 7.69 21.60 -20.05
N GLN A 131 6.39 21.70 -20.34
CA GLN A 131 5.33 21.84 -19.36
C GLN A 131 4.47 20.59 -19.20
N LEU A 132 4.61 19.58 -20.09
CA LEU A 132 3.70 18.43 -20.10
C LEU A 132 4.48 17.14 -20.20
N HIS A 133 4.47 16.37 -19.11
CA HIS A 133 5.10 15.08 -18.97
C HIS A 133 4.03 14.01 -18.74
N TYR A 134 4.34 12.76 -19.00
CA TYR A 134 3.42 11.66 -18.75
C TYR A 134 4.16 10.38 -18.38
N LYS A 135 3.49 9.53 -17.60
CA LYS A 135 3.98 8.20 -17.24
C LYS A 135 2.90 7.16 -17.55
N ILE A 136 3.32 6.04 -18.09
CA ILE A 136 2.48 4.86 -18.33
C ILE A 136 3.21 3.66 -17.76
N GLY A 137 2.61 3.00 -16.76
CA GLY A 137 3.12 1.77 -16.18
C GLY A 137 2.14 0.63 -16.40
N ALA A 138 2.64 -0.55 -16.69
CA ALA A 138 1.88 -1.77 -16.83
C ALA A 138 2.56 -2.92 -16.11
N ASN A 139 1.76 -3.79 -15.51
CA ASN A 139 2.21 -5.03 -14.88
C ASN A 139 1.49 -6.19 -15.56
N ALA A 140 2.27 -7.18 -16.00
CA ALA A 140 1.74 -8.44 -16.50
C ALA A 140 2.27 -9.55 -15.60
N ARG A 141 1.35 -10.35 -15.05
CA ARG A 141 1.68 -11.46 -14.18
C ARG A 141 1.18 -12.76 -14.78
N TYR A 142 1.99 -13.82 -14.61
CA TYR A 142 1.62 -15.18 -14.94
C TYR A 142 1.92 -16.12 -13.78
N ASP A 143 0.87 -16.74 -13.23
CA ASP A 143 0.98 -17.73 -12.17
C ASP A 143 1.16 -19.13 -12.79
N TRP A 144 2.33 -19.74 -12.63
CA TRP A 144 2.59 -21.11 -13.06
C TRP A 144 1.90 -22.15 -12.18
N GLY A 145 1.54 -21.76 -10.97
CA GLY A 145 0.78 -22.56 -10.05
C GLY A 145 0.73 -21.91 -8.65
N LYS A 146 -0.38 -22.10 -7.97
CA LYS A 146 -0.61 -21.58 -6.64
C LYS A 146 -1.34 -22.58 -5.75
N TRP A 147 -1.24 -22.38 -4.43
CA TRP A 147 -1.95 -23.17 -3.43
C TRP A 147 -3.36 -22.59 -3.23
N VAL A 148 -4.37 -23.39 -3.57
CA VAL A 148 -5.78 -23.02 -3.42
C VAL A 148 -6.54 -24.24 -2.90
N ASN A 149 -7.45 -24.04 -1.92
CA ASN A 149 -8.27 -25.10 -1.34
C ASN A 149 -7.48 -26.34 -0.92
N ASN A 150 -6.34 -26.12 -0.23
CA ASN A 150 -5.43 -27.17 0.24
C ASN A 150 -4.77 -28.03 -0.86
N LYS A 151 -4.68 -27.52 -2.07
CA LYS A 151 -4.00 -28.17 -3.20
C LYS A 151 -3.18 -27.17 -3.99
N TYR A 152 -2.01 -27.61 -4.49
CA TYR A 152 -1.28 -26.87 -5.50
C TYR A 152 -1.95 -27.11 -6.87
N GLN A 153 -2.39 -26.02 -7.49
CA GLN A 153 -3.12 -26.04 -8.75
C GLN A 153 -2.29 -25.38 -9.84
N THR A 154 -2.24 -26.00 -11.02
CA THR A 154 -1.54 -25.50 -12.21
C THR A 154 -2.48 -25.24 -13.39
N ASP A 155 -3.75 -25.60 -13.25
CA ASP A 155 -4.68 -25.72 -14.37
C ASP A 155 -5.54 -24.48 -14.60
N ASN A 156 -5.44 -23.48 -13.73
CA ASN A 156 -6.20 -22.23 -13.88
C ASN A 156 -5.42 -21.26 -14.77
N ASN A 157 -6.10 -20.66 -15.73
CA ASN A 157 -5.53 -19.63 -16.59
C ASN A 157 -5.25 -18.36 -15.76
N ASN A 158 -4.00 -18.17 -15.39
CA ASN A 158 -3.60 -17.25 -14.34
C ASN A 158 -2.77 -16.09 -14.90
N SER A 159 -3.15 -15.57 -16.06
CA SER A 159 -2.54 -14.36 -16.60
C SER A 159 -3.34 -13.14 -16.22
N LYS A 160 -2.66 -12.12 -15.71
CA LYS A 160 -3.24 -10.86 -15.31
C LYS A 160 -2.48 -9.73 -15.93
N LEU A 161 -3.20 -8.73 -16.40
CA LEU A 161 -2.63 -7.49 -16.90
C LEU A 161 -3.27 -6.34 -16.12
N LYS A 162 -2.43 -5.53 -15.47
CA LYS A 162 -2.86 -4.37 -14.69
C LYS A 162 -2.16 -3.12 -15.21
N LEU A 163 -2.93 -2.07 -15.43
CA LEU A 163 -2.39 -0.75 -15.63
C LEU A 163 -2.04 -0.17 -14.26
N LYS A 164 -0.76 0.11 -14.05
CA LYS A 164 -0.24 0.74 -12.81
C LYS A 164 -0.35 2.26 -12.89
N ASP A 165 0.77 2.94 -12.92
CA ASP A 165 0.80 4.39 -13.03
C ASP A 165 0.34 4.79 -14.43
N PHE A 166 -0.62 5.69 -14.48
CA PHE A 166 -1.07 6.28 -15.73
C PHE A 166 -1.50 7.71 -15.46
N TYR A 167 -0.56 8.66 -15.61
CA TYR A 167 -0.83 10.05 -15.28
C TYR A 167 -0.13 11.03 -16.22
N ILE A 168 -0.61 12.26 -16.17
CA ILE A 168 -0.06 13.42 -16.88
C ILE A 168 0.30 14.46 -15.83
N ASP A 169 1.53 14.96 -15.91
CA ASP A 169 2.02 16.12 -15.16
C ASP A 169 1.96 17.35 -16.04
N TYR A 170 1.40 18.41 -15.48
CA TYR A 170 1.32 19.70 -16.13
C TYR A 170 1.88 20.80 -15.23
N TYR A 171 2.87 21.52 -15.72
CA TYR A 171 3.58 22.62 -15.06
C TYR A 171 3.19 23.94 -15.72
N PRO A 172 2.07 24.58 -15.33
CA PRO A 172 1.67 25.89 -15.90
C PRO A 172 2.66 26.99 -15.57
N SER A 173 3.44 26.84 -14.52
CA SER A 173 4.56 27.72 -14.13
C SER A 173 5.58 26.89 -13.32
N SER A 174 6.74 27.47 -13.05
CA SER A 174 7.76 26.87 -12.18
C SER A 174 7.29 26.63 -10.72
N GLN A 175 6.19 27.22 -10.31
CA GLN A 175 5.66 27.16 -8.94
C GLN A 175 4.41 26.29 -8.81
N ILE A 176 3.79 25.88 -9.90
CA ILE A 176 2.52 25.15 -9.85
C ILE A 176 2.70 23.84 -10.62
N TRP A 177 2.39 22.77 -9.93
CA TRP A 177 2.40 21.43 -10.52
C TRP A 177 1.04 20.76 -10.33
N LEU A 178 0.52 20.23 -11.42
CA LEU A 178 -0.75 19.53 -11.49
C LEU A 178 -0.51 18.12 -12.03
N ARG A 179 -0.96 17.09 -11.31
CA ARG A 179 -0.95 15.70 -11.78
C ARG A 179 -2.37 15.15 -11.86
N VAL A 180 -2.66 14.49 -12.95
CA VAL A 180 -3.98 13.87 -13.22
C VAL A 180 -3.79 12.46 -13.71
N GLY A 181 -4.42 11.50 -13.05
CA GLY A 181 -4.43 10.11 -13.48
C GLY A 181 -4.32 9.13 -12.32
N ASN A 182 -4.03 7.88 -12.67
CA ASN A 182 -3.86 6.79 -11.71
C ASN A 182 -2.43 6.83 -11.14
N GLN A 183 -2.29 7.01 -9.84
CA GLN A 183 -1.01 7.30 -9.19
C GLN A 183 -0.95 6.84 -7.74
N ILE A 184 0.25 6.64 -7.21
CA ILE A 184 0.50 6.50 -5.78
C ILE A 184 0.80 7.88 -5.20
N ILE A 185 0.16 8.21 -4.07
CA ILE A 185 0.37 9.46 -3.33
C ILE A 185 0.72 9.06 -1.91
N ALA A 186 2.00 8.75 -1.66
CA ALA A 186 2.48 8.39 -0.34
C ALA A 186 2.50 9.59 0.60
N ARG A 187 2.04 9.41 1.82
CA ARG A 187 2.07 10.42 2.88
C ARG A 187 2.46 9.78 4.20
N GLY A 188 2.72 10.63 5.18
CA GLY A 188 3.26 10.19 6.46
C GLY A 188 4.77 10.15 6.45
N LYS A 189 5.36 9.90 7.60
CA LYS A 189 6.81 9.89 7.84
C LYS A 189 7.30 8.55 8.37
N LEU A 190 6.39 7.74 8.92
CA LEU A 190 6.69 6.39 9.37
C LEU A 190 6.44 5.40 8.22
N ASP A 191 7.30 4.38 8.12
CA ASP A 191 7.29 3.43 7.01
C ASP A 191 6.21 2.36 7.22
N ASN A 192 6.18 1.73 8.40
CA ASN A 192 5.27 0.62 8.71
C ASN A 192 4.00 1.08 9.42
N LEU A 193 4.12 2.04 10.35
CA LEU A 193 3.07 2.40 11.30
C LEU A 193 2.54 3.81 11.13
N SER A 194 2.66 4.37 9.93
CA SER A 194 2.10 5.68 9.60
C SER A 194 0.61 5.75 9.90
N VAL A 195 0.19 6.84 10.55
CA VAL A 195 -1.21 7.11 10.90
C VAL A 195 -1.84 8.20 10.05
N THR A 196 -1.05 8.86 9.20
CA THR A 196 -1.49 9.91 8.27
C THR A 196 -1.48 9.50 6.80
N ASP A 197 -0.93 8.30 6.48
CA ASP A 197 -0.88 7.74 5.13
C ASP A 197 -2.16 6.93 4.82
N THR A 198 -3.22 7.63 4.38
CA THR A 198 -4.56 7.05 4.22
C THR A 198 -5.11 7.11 2.79
N ILE A 199 -4.44 7.82 1.86
CA ILE A 199 -4.96 8.02 0.49
C ILE A 199 -5.03 6.70 -0.28
N ASN A 200 -3.90 5.98 -0.33
CA ASN A 200 -3.79 4.78 -1.14
C ASN A 200 -4.28 3.55 -0.37
N PRO A 201 -5.18 2.74 -0.95
CA PRO A 201 -5.43 1.40 -0.43
C PRO A 201 -4.15 0.56 -0.42
N ARG A 202 -4.10 -0.45 0.44
CA ARG A 202 -2.95 -1.34 0.57
C ARG A 202 -3.29 -2.75 0.12
N ASP A 203 -2.33 -3.41 -0.50
CA ASP A 203 -2.41 -4.85 -0.75
C ASP A 203 -1.97 -5.61 0.51
N LEU A 204 -2.93 -6.22 1.16
CA LEU A 204 -2.74 -7.02 2.37
C LEU A 204 -3.00 -8.51 2.08
N SER A 205 -2.98 -8.92 0.81
CA SER A 205 -3.31 -10.28 0.41
C SER A 205 -2.25 -11.30 0.85
N ILE A 206 -0.99 -10.88 0.98
CA ILE A 206 0.14 -11.70 1.45
C ILE A 206 1.05 -10.90 2.40
N PRO A 207 0.62 -10.65 3.63
CA PRO A 207 1.31 -9.76 4.55
C PRO A 207 2.78 -10.15 4.75
N GLY A 208 3.70 -9.18 4.66
CA GLY A 208 5.14 -9.38 4.92
C GLY A 208 5.94 -10.09 3.82
N GLN A 209 5.32 -10.46 2.69
CA GLN A 209 6.02 -11.14 1.59
C GLN A 209 6.58 -10.19 0.53
N GLY A 210 6.20 -8.92 0.51
CA GLY A 210 6.72 -7.87 -0.38
C GLY A 210 7.46 -6.76 0.38
N GLU A 211 7.91 -5.75 -0.33
CA GLU A 211 8.44 -4.53 0.24
C GLU A 211 7.31 -3.56 0.62
N ILE A 212 7.55 -2.68 1.59
CA ILE A 212 6.50 -1.80 2.14
C ILE A 212 5.96 -0.83 1.08
N SER A 213 6.84 -0.33 0.22
CA SER A 213 6.49 0.59 -0.87
C SER A 213 5.54 -0.03 -1.89
N GLU A 214 5.58 -1.35 -2.06
CA GLU A 214 4.79 -2.09 -3.05
C GLU A 214 3.35 -2.36 -2.59
N PHE A 215 3.08 -2.22 -1.30
CA PHE A 215 1.73 -2.47 -0.77
C PHE A 215 0.72 -1.38 -1.13
N ARG A 216 1.15 -0.21 -1.60
CA ARG A 216 0.21 0.85 -1.98
C ARG A 216 -0.38 0.57 -3.35
N GLN A 217 -1.72 0.68 -3.44
CA GLN A 217 -2.45 0.61 -4.70
C GLN A 217 -2.60 2.01 -5.29
N GLN A 218 -2.51 2.12 -6.61
CA GLN A 218 -2.74 3.39 -7.30
C GLN A 218 -4.20 3.85 -7.13
N VAL A 219 -4.40 5.16 -7.11
CA VAL A 219 -5.72 5.79 -7.07
C VAL A 219 -5.88 6.79 -8.23
N PRO A 220 -7.06 6.84 -8.87
CA PRO A 220 -7.36 7.89 -9.84
C PRO A 220 -7.51 9.21 -9.11
N ALA A 221 -6.59 10.14 -9.30
CA ALA A 221 -6.56 11.38 -8.55
C ALA A 221 -6.20 12.59 -9.41
N LEU A 222 -6.68 13.76 -8.97
CA LEU A 222 -6.19 15.07 -9.34
C LEU A 222 -5.38 15.60 -8.16
N MET A 223 -4.11 15.87 -8.36
CA MET A 223 -3.22 16.43 -7.36
C MET A 223 -2.73 17.80 -7.83
N LEU A 224 -2.85 18.80 -6.98
CA LEU A 224 -2.35 20.16 -7.19
C LEU A 224 -1.33 20.49 -6.10
N ASN A 225 -0.15 20.85 -6.51
CA ASN A 225 0.92 21.32 -5.63
C ASN A 225 1.30 22.76 -5.95
N PHE A 226 1.44 23.58 -4.92
CA PHE A 226 1.93 24.95 -5.06
C PHE A 226 2.74 25.38 -3.83
N PRO A 227 4.01 25.69 -4.00
CA PRO A 227 4.85 26.23 -2.94
C PRO A 227 4.59 27.73 -2.73
N ILE A 228 4.68 28.18 -1.48
CA ILE A 228 4.68 29.57 -1.08
C ILE A 228 5.83 29.77 -0.09
N SER A 229 6.99 30.23 -0.57
CA SER A 229 8.22 30.26 0.25
C SER A 229 8.56 28.85 0.77
N ASP A 230 8.76 28.70 2.09
CA ASP A 230 9.09 27.44 2.75
C ASP A 230 7.86 26.55 3.04
N ILE A 231 6.69 26.98 2.60
CA ILE A 231 5.43 26.26 2.77
C ILE A 231 5.05 25.62 1.43
N LYS A 232 4.76 24.33 1.43
CA LYS A 232 4.18 23.62 0.29
C LYS A 232 2.75 23.23 0.61
N ILE A 233 1.83 23.57 -0.28
CA ILE A 233 0.42 23.21 -0.16
C ILE A 233 0.10 22.18 -1.25
N GLU A 234 -0.47 21.07 -0.83
CA GLU A 234 -0.91 20.00 -1.71
C GLU A 234 -2.39 19.73 -1.49
N LEU A 235 -3.14 19.72 -2.58
CA LEU A 235 -4.56 19.37 -2.61
C LEU A 235 -4.76 18.14 -3.49
N VAL A 236 -5.50 17.15 -2.99
CA VAL A 236 -5.82 15.94 -3.73
C VAL A 236 -7.33 15.72 -3.74
N LEU A 237 -7.85 15.46 -4.92
CA LEU A 237 -9.21 14.97 -5.15
C LEU A 237 -9.11 13.58 -5.77
N THR A 238 -9.75 12.59 -5.17
CA THR A 238 -9.82 11.24 -5.70
C THR A 238 -11.22 10.67 -5.56
N SER A 239 -11.51 9.60 -6.27
CA SER A 239 -12.66 8.75 -5.99
C SER A 239 -12.18 7.46 -5.33
N SER A 240 -13.01 6.84 -4.50
CA SER A 240 -12.66 5.60 -3.81
C SER A 240 -12.14 4.54 -4.80
N ALA A 241 -10.94 4.03 -4.55
CA ALA A 241 -10.25 3.05 -5.39
C ALA A 241 -10.52 1.58 -5.00
N GLY A 242 -11.59 1.33 -4.24
CA GLY A 242 -11.97 -0.04 -3.88
C GLY A 242 -11.49 -0.54 -2.51
N GLY A 243 -10.63 0.20 -1.79
CA GLY A 243 -10.13 -0.15 -0.46
C GLY A 243 -9.04 -1.23 -0.46
N ASN A 244 -8.58 -1.60 0.73
CA ASN A 244 -7.51 -2.59 0.89
C ASN A 244 -7.87 -3.94 0.26
N LEU A 245 -6.92 -4.53 -0.47
CA LEU A 245 -7.03 -5.88 -0.98
C LEU A 245 -6.71 -6.88 0.13
N LEU A 246 -7.50 -7.93 0.21
CA LEU A 246 -7.30 -9.05 1.14
C LEU A 246 -7.00 -10.31 0.35
N GLY A 247 -6.52 -11.37 1.02
CA GLY A 247 -6.28 -12.66 0.41
C GLY A 247 -7.53 -13.23 -0.28
N GLU A 248 -7.32 -14.00 -1.33
CA GLU A 248 -8.39 -14.69 -2.04
C GLU A 248 -9.04 -15.77 -1.16
N GLN A 249 -10.32 -16.00 -1.37
CA GLN A 249 -10.99 -17.12 -0.70
C GLN A 249 -10.37 -18.46 -1.14
N GLY A 250 -10.02 -19.29 -0.17
CA GLY A 250 -9.33 -20.57 -0.40
C GLY A 250 -7.80 -20.47 -0.46
N SER A 251 -7.23 -19.25 -0.46
CA SER A 251 -5.78 -19.04 -0.36
C SER A 251 -5.24 -19.26 1.05
N SER A 252 -3.92 -19.19 1.21
CA SER A 252 -3.26 -19.27 2.52
C SER A 252 -3.69 -18.17 3.49
N PHE A 253 -4.14 -17.02 2.98
CA PHE A 253 -4.60 -15.87 3.75
C PHE A 253 -6.09 -15.58 3.50
N ASP A 254 -6.89 -16.62 3.30
CA ASP A 254 -8.33 -16.51 3.11
C ASP A 254 -8.98 -15.73 4.27
N PRO A 255 -9.59 -14.56 4.02
CA PRO A 255 -10.17 -13.72 5.05
C PRO A 255 -11.48 -14.30 5.66
N THR A 256 -12.01 -15.42 5.16
CA THR A 256 -13.16 -16.12 5.77
C THR A 256 -12.75 -17.04 6.90
N ILE A 257 -11.48 -17.43 6.99
CA ILE A 257 -10.99 -18.37 8.01
C ILE A 257 -11.28 -17.90 9.44
N PRO A 258 -11.07 -16.62 9.83
CA PRO A 258 -11.40 -16.15 11.18
C PRO A 258 -12.86 -16.35 11.58
N PHE A 259 -13.77 -16.24 10.62
CA PHE A 259 -15.21 -16.46 10.86
C PHE A 259 -15.54 -17.94 10.97
N ALA A 260 -14.91 -18.79 10.17
CA ALA A 260 -15.10 -20.23 10.21
C ALA A 260 -14.52 -20.86 11.50
N GLN A 261 -13.48 -20.25 12.09
CA GLN A 261 -12.85 -20.74 13.33
C GLN A 261 -13.59 -20.34 14.60
N ASN A 262 -14.51 -19.38 14.55
CA ASN A 262 -15.24 -18.96 15.73
C ASN A 262 -16.50 -19.81 15.94
N PRO A 263 -16.47 -20.83 16.82
CA PRO A 263 -17.61 -21.73 17.01
C PRO A 263 -18.83 -21.05 17.64
N ALA A 264 -18.68 -19.89 18.27
CA ALA A 264 -19.80 -19.10 18.80
C ALA A 264 -20.59 -18.41 17.67
N ASN A 265 -20.05 -18.33 16.48
CA ASN A 265 -20.63 -17.64 15.36
C ASN A 265 -21.08 -18.65 14.30
N LEU A 266 -22.34 -19.10 14.36
CA LEU A 266 -23.07 -19.67 13.24
C LEU A 266 -22.76 -21.15 12.85
N GLY A 267 -22.33 -22.00 13.79
CA GLY A 267 -22.53 -23.46 13.68
C GLY A 267 -22.04 -24.13 12.41
N GLY A 268 -20.73 -24.06 12.09
CA GLY A 268 -20.13 -24.89 11.03
C GLY A 268 -20.51 -24.50 9.58
N SER A 269 -21.09 -23.34 9.38
CA SER A 269 -21.51 -22.85 8.04
C SER A 269 -20.29 -22.40 7.22
N SER A 270 -20.37 -22.58 5.91
CA SER A 270 -19.45 -21.96 4.97
C SER A 270 -19.68 -20.45 4.91
N TYR A 271 -18.64 -19.68 4.59
CA TYR A 271 -18.71 -18.22 4.46
C TYR A 271 -18.24 -17.79 3.08
N THR A 272 -18.84 -16.73 2.58
CA THR A 272 -18.40 -16.01 1.39
C THR A 272 -18.30 -14.53 1.71
N ILE A 273 -17.41 -13.81 1.01
CA ILE A 273 -17.27 -12.37 1.17
C ILE A 273 -17.91 -11.67 -0.01
N ASN A 274 -18.68 -10.64 0.29
CA ASN A 274 -19.20 -9.70 -0.69
C ASN A 274 -18.69 -8.30 -0.34
N TYR A 275 -17.99 -7.67 -1.27
CA TYR A 275 -17.50 -6.32 -1.11
C TYR A 275 -18.50 -5.33 -1.69
N LEU A 276 -19.12 -4.55 -0.81
CA LEU A 276 -20.03 -3.48 -1.22
C LEU A 276 -19.22 -2.36 -1.89
N LYS A 277 -19.73 -1.87 -3.01
CA LYS A 277 -19.14 -0.72 -3.72
C LYS A 277 -19.06 0.49 -2.77
N ALA A 278 -18.01 1.29 -2.90
CA ALA A 278 -17.91 2.57 -2.24
C ALA A 278 -19.03 3.50 -2.75
N SER A 279 -19.43 4.46 -1.92
CA SER A 279 -20.22 5.59 -2.44
C SER A 279 -19.36 6.30 -3.49
N ASN A 280 -19.96 6.70 -4.63
CA ASN A 280 -19.26 7.45 -5.68
C ASN A 280 -18.91 8.90 -5.26
N GLU A 281 -18.84 9.14 -3.96
CA GLU A 281 -18.49 10.43 -3.41
C GLU A 281 -16.99 10.68 -3.57
N LEU A 282 -16.66 11.89 -3.99
CA LEU A 282 -15.28 12.35 -4.08
C LEU A 282 -14.67 12.37 -2.68
N GLU A 283 -13.41 12.04 -2.60
CA GLU A 283 -12.56 12.13 -1.42
C GLU A 283 -11.63 13.32 -1.59
N PHE A 284 -11.40 14.02 -0.49
CA PHE A 284 -10.60 15.24 -0.47
C PHE A 284 -9.49 15.12 0.57
N PHE A 285 -8.29 15.52 0.18
CA PHE A 285 -7.12 15.56 1.06
C PHE A 285 -6.38 16.87 0.88
N THR A 286 -5.85 17.39 1.98
CA THR A 286 -4.98 18.56 1.99
C THR A 286 -3.76 18.26 2.83
N ASN A 287 -2.59 18.69 2.36
CA ASN A 287 -1.36 18.67 3.13
C ASN A 287 -0.71 20.06 3.05
N ILE A 288 -0.37 20.62 4.19
CA ILE A 288 0.37 21.88 4.31
C ILE A 288 1.66 21.54 5.02
N ASN A 289 2.77 21.58 4.30
CA ASN A 289 4.10 21.24 4.79
C ASN A 289 4.92 22.53 4.95
N TYR A 290 5.62 22.65 6.06
CA TYR A 290 6.62 23.68 6.33
C TYR A 290 7.98 23.01 6.53
N THR A 291 8.95 23.40 5.72
CA THR A 291 10.33 22.88 5.78
C THR A 291 11.21 23.89 6.51
N PHE A 292 12.01 23.41 7.44
CA PHE A 292 12.98 24.20 8.21
C PHE A 292 14.32 23.46 8.26
N ASN A 293 15.37 24.16 8.68
CA ASN A 293 16.70 23.56 8.74
C ASN A 293 16.74 22.30 9.64
N GLY A 294 16.97 21.14 9.03
CA GLY A 294 17.06 19.85 9.70
C GLY A 294 15.73 19.12 9.87
N GLY A 295 14.63 19.59 9.28
CA GLY A 295 13.37 18.87 9.38
C GLY A 295 12.18 19.52 8.68
N ASP A 296 11.03 18.91 8.84
CA ASP A 296 9.77 19.43 8.36
C ASP A 296 8.61 19.15 9.32
N ILE A 297 7.51 19.85 9.14
CA ILE A 297 6.23 19.60 9.79
C ILE A 297 5.10 19.79 8.79
N SER A 298 4.16 18.86 8.79
CA SER A 298 2.96 18.91 7.96
C SER A 298 1.71 18.92 8.81
N VAL A 299 0.68 19.61 8.33
CA VAL A 299 -0.70 19.47 8.81
C VAL A 299 -1.52 18.89 7.69
N VAL A 300 -2.28 17.83 8.01
CA VAL A 300 -3.09 17.09 7.04
C VAL A 300 -4.56 17.16 7.43
N PHE A 301 -5.41 17.22 6.42
CA PHE A 301 -6.85 17.09 6.56
C PHE A 301 -7.38 16.18 5.46
N SER A 302 -8.33 15.30 5.79
CA SER A 302 -9.05 14.50 4.80
C SER A 302 -10.52 14.33 5.15
N ASP A 303 -11.32 14.14 4.08
CA ASP A 303 -12.69 13.64 4.12
C ASP A 303 -12.77 12.51 3.09
N GLU A 304 -12.80 11.26 3.55
CA GLU A 304 -12.50 10.07 2.76
C GLU A 304 -13.33 8.85 3.14
N ASN A 305 -13.38 7.87 2.28
CA ASN A 305 -13.82 6.52 2.63
C ASN A 305 -12.63 5.77 3.23
N GLN A 306 -12.80 5.21 4.43
CA GLN A 306 -11.73 4.47 5.10
C GLN A 306 -11.36 3.24 4.26
N ASN A 307 -10.10 3.10 3.83
CA ASN A 307 -9.61 2.00 3.01
C ASN A 307 -9.81 0.61 3.66
N GLN A 308 -9.77 0.54 5.01
CA GLN A 308 -10.16 -0.65 5.74
C GLN A 308 -11.68 -0.77 5.77
N ARG A 309 -12.21 -1.75 5.02
CA ARG A 309 -13.65 -2.04 5.02
C ARG A 309 -14.09 -2.63 6.37
N SER A 310 -15.29 -2.29 6.81
CA SER A 310 -15.92 -2.83 8.00
C SER A 310 -17.07 -3.80 7.64
N LEU A 311 -17.30 -4.82 8.45
CA LEU A 311 -18.43 -5.74 8.28
C LEU A 311 -19.74 -5.00 8.52
N LYS A 312 -20.61 -4.95 7.50
CA LYS A 312 -21.89 -4.23 7.51
C LYS A 312 -23.07 -5.12 7.85
N SER A 313 -23.07 -6.34 7.35
CA SER A 313 -24.13 -7.31 7.60
C SER A 313 -23.66 -8.73 7.34
N ILE A 314 -24.34 -9.69 7.94
CA ILE A 314 -24.22 -11.11 7.66
C ILE A 314 -25.56 -11.56 7.12
N GLN A 315 -25.59 -12.12 5.91
CA GLN A 315 -26.82 -12.62 5.27
C GLN A 315 -26.74 -14.14 5.18
N PRO A 316 -27.57 -14.88 5.95
CA PRO A 316 -27.66 -16.32 5.80
C PRO A 316 -28.33 -16.67 4.48
N THR A 317 -27.74 -17.63 3.76
CA THR A 317 -28.32 -18.27 2.58
C THR A 317 -28.60 -19.74 2.90
N SER A 318 -29.14 -20.49 1.94
CA SER A 318 -29.41 -21.92 2.11
C SER A 318 -28.14 -22.76 2.27
N SER A 319 -26.99 -22.29 1.80
CA SER A 319 -25.75 -23.07 1.73
C SER A 319 -24.56 -22.41 2.44
N TYR A 320 -24.59 -21.11 2.69
CA TYR A 320 -23.50 -20.36 3.31
C TYR A 320 -24.01 -19.06 3.94
N ASN A 321 -23.15 -18.41 4.72
CA ASN A 321 -23.37 -17.05 5.21
C ASN A 321 -22.55 -16.06 4.37
N GLN A 322 -23.21 -15.06 3.83
CA GLN A 322 -22.56 -13.99 3.09
C GLN A 322 -22.17 -12.85 4.03
N LEU A 323 -20.87 -12.55 4.08
CA LEU A 323 -20.31 -11.45 4.84
C LEU A 323 -20.21 -10.22 3.95
N ASN A 324 -21.02 -9.20 4.21
CA ASN A 324 -21.00 -7.96 3.44
C ASN A 324 -20.07 -6.94 4.08
N PHE A 325 -18.96 -6.64 3.43
CA PHE A 325 -18.01 -5.60 3.84
C PHE A 325 -18.22 -4.32 3.04
N GLY A 326 -18.20 -3.18 3.71
CA GLY A 326 -18.40 -1.87 3.07
C GLY A 326 -17.54 -0.78 3.73
N PHE A 327 -17.61 0.39 3.15
CA PHE A 327 -16.82 1.55 3.57
C PHE A 327 -17.51 2.34 4.68
N ASP A 328 -16.71 3.04 5.47
CA ASP A 328 -17.12 4.10 6.39
C ASP A 328 -16.53 5.43 5.93
N ARG A 329 -17.37 6.45 5.84
CA ARG A 329 -16.91 7.82 5.62
C ARG A 329 -16.32 8.34 6.92
N ILE A 330 -15.09 8.82 6.84
CA ILE A 330 -14.34 9.37 7.97
C ILE A 330 -13.80 10.75 7.62
N GLN A 331 -13.53 11.52 8.66
CA GLN A 331 -12.77 12.76 8.58
C GLN A 331 -11.54 12.64 9.45
N MET A 332 -10.41 13.09 8.93
CA MET A 332 -9.14 13.09 9.65
C MET A 332 -8.57 14.51 9.69
N ILE A 333 -8.06 14.89 10.83
CA ILE A 333 -7.12 15.98 10.99
C ILE A 333 -5.89 15.45 11.69
N GLY A 334 -4.70 15.76 11.16
CA GLY A 334 -3.45 15.22 11.70
C GLY A 334 -2.27 16.13 11.45
N PHE A 335 -1.16 15.71 11.99
CA PHE A 335 0.15 16.32 11.75
C PHE A 335 1.19 15.22 11.59
N SER A 336 2.24 15.51 10.85
CA SER A 336 3.41 14.63 10.69
C SER A 336 4.66 15.47 10.52
N GLY A 337 5.82 14.89 10.77
CA GLY A 337 7.09 15.57 10.54
C GLY A 337 8.27 14.68 10.83
N ASN A 338 9.44 15.15 10.42
CA ASN A 338 10.71 14.54 10.74
C ASN A 338 11.72 15.59 11.23
N LEU A 339 12.76 15.11 11.90
CA LEU A 339 13.85 15.91 12.42
C LEU A 339 15.14 15.10 12.35
N ALA A 340 16.08 15.54 11.51
CA ALA A 340 17.40 14.97 11.42
C ALA A 340 18.34 15.63 12.45
N ARG A 341 19.04 14.82 13.24
CA ARG A 341 20.02 15.30 14.21
C ARG A 341 21.15 14.30 14.42
N GLY A 342 22.33 14.65 13.94
CA GLY A 342 23.48 13.71 13.92
C GLY A 342 23.11 12.49 13.08
N ASP A 343 23.32 11.31 13.61
CA ASP A 343 23.07 10.04 12.95
C ASP A 343 21.62 9.54 13.14
N PHE A 344 20.72 10.39 13.65
CA PHE A 344 19.33 10.05 13.90
C PHE A 344 18.39 10.86 13.01
N LEU A 345 17.41 10.18 12.41
CA LEU A 345 16.21 10.76 11.84
C LEU A 345 15.02 10.41 12.75
N PHE A 346 14.48 11.39 13.45
CA PHE A 346 13.26 11.23 14.25
C PHE A 346 12.04 11.48 13.40
N LYS A 347 11.03 10.63 13.55
CA LYS A 347 9.75 10.67 12.80
C LYS A 347 8.61 10.77 13.81
N TYR A 348 7.60 11.60 13.52
CA TYR A 348 6.44 11.74 14.40
C TYR A 348 5.17 12.01 13.61
N GLU A 349 4.08 11.42 14.06
CA GLU A 349 2.75 11.62 13.47
C GLU A 349 1.69 11.61 14.58
N GLY A 350 0.60 12.35 14.33
CA GLY A 350 -0.60 12.29 15.13
C GLY A 350 -1.83 12.55 14.27
N ALA A 351 -2.94 11.85 14.55
CA ALA A 351 -4.18 12.03 13.83
C ALA A 351 -5.39 11.85 14.75
N LYS A 352 -6.40 12.67 14.54
CA LYS A 352 -7.75 12.46 15.06
C LYS A 352 -8.65 12.06 13.91
N ILE A 353 -9.27 10.89 14.03
CA ILE A 353 -10.18 10.33 13.04
C ILE A 353 -11.59 10.30 13.63
N SER A 354 -12.55 10.87 12.91
CA SER A 354 -13.97 10.87 13.28
C SER A 354 -14.75 9.92 12.38
N GLY A 355 -15.67 9.13 12.95
CA GLY A 355 -16.58 8.28 12.21
C GLY A 355 -16.08 6.86 11.90
N ALA A 356 -14.97 6.41 12.49
CA ALA A 356 -14.47 5.04 12.33
C ALA A 356 -15.43 4.02 12.96
N SER A 357 -15.67 2.89 12.28
CA SER A 357 -16.54 1.82 12.77
C SER A 357 -15.76 0.77 13.55
N PHE A 358 -16.33 0.35 14.68
CA PHE A 358 -15.81 -0.69 15.54
C PHE A 358 -16.86 -1.78 15.76
N LEU A 359 -16.49 -3.04 15.60
CA LEU A 359 -17.37 -4.17 15.82
C LEU A 359 -17.64 -4.36 17.32
N LYS A 360 -18.85 -4.80 17.62
CA LYS A 360 -19.22 -5.22 18.96
C LYS A 360 -18.92 -6.70 19.21
N ILE A 361 -18.78 -7.06 20.47
CA ILE A 361 -18.59 -8.45 20.92
C ILE A 361 -19.79 -9.32 20.50
N ASN A 362 -20.99 -8.76 20.54
CA ASN A 362 -22.16 -9.44 20.04
C ASN A 362 -22.22 -9.34 18.50
N PRO A 363 -22.04 -10.43 17.75
CA PRO A 363 -21.96 -10.41 16.30
C PRO A 363 -23.29 -10.05 15.60
N THR A 364 -24.42 -10.06 16.32
CA THR A 364 -25.71 -9.65 15.77
C THR A 364 -25.88 -8.13 15.72
N ASP A 365 -25.05 -7.37 16.42
CA ASP A 365 -25.10 -5.92 16.52
C ASP A 365 -24.31 -5.23 15.38
N LEU A 366 -24.64 -5.56 14.15
CA LEU A 366 -24.05 -4.94 12.96
C LEU A 366 -24.87 -3.73 12.49
N PRO A 367 -24.21 -2.73 11.91
CA PRO A 367 -22.82 -2.67 11.43
C PRO A 367 -21.76 -2.26 12.48
N GLY A 368 -22.01 -2.33 13.75
CA GLY A 368 -21.11 -1.88 14.81
C GLY A 368 -21.33 -0.41 15.21
N LEU A 369 -20.42 0.12 16.04
CA LEU A 369 -20.50 1.49 16.55
C LEU A 369 -19.51 2.41 15.86
N LYS A 370 -19.97 3.59 15.45
CA LYS A 370 -19.09 4.66 15.02
C LYS A 370 -18.51 5.40 16.22
N LYS A 371 -17.19 5.54 16.25
CA LYS A 371 -16.45 6.25 17.30
C LYS A 371 -15.39 7.14 16.67
N ASN A 372 -14.95 8.12 17.47
CA ASN A 372 -13.75 8.88 17.15
C ASN A 372 -12.55 8.20 17.80
N GLN A 373 -11.37 8.37 17.21
CA GLN A 373 -10.13 7.84 17.73
C GLN A 373 -8.99 8.83 17.55
N ASN A 374 -8.03 8.76 18.46
CA ASN A 374 -6.77 9.50 18.38
C ASN A 374 -5.65 8.50 18.15
N LEU A 375 -4.79 8.81 17.19
CA LEU A 375 -3.65 8.01 16.80
C LEU A 375 -2.39 8.83 16.99
N PHE A 376 -1.34 8.21 17.53
CA PHE A 376 -0.02 8.80 17.67
C PHE A 376 1.02 7.78 17.23
N ALA A 377 2.03 8.23 16.51
CA ALA A 377 3.13 7.38 16.09
C ALA A 377 4.45 8.16 16.24
N LEU A 378 5.47 7.46 16.71
CA LEU A 378 6.82 7.96 16.87
C LEU A 378 7.79 6.92 16.36
N GLY A 379 8.86 7.37 15.72
CA GLY A 379 9.91 6.50 15.24
C GLY A 379 11.25 7.22 15.17
N PHE A 380 12.28 6.44 14.92
CA PHE A 380 13.60 6.96 14.56
C PHE A 380 14.32 5.95 13.66
N ASP A 381 15.21 6.47 12.82
CA ASP A 381 16.23 5.71 12.13
C ASP A 381 17.60 6.15 12.64
N TYR A 382 18.49 5.19 12.85
CA TYR A 382 19.86 5.39 13.29
C TYR A 382 20.83 4.81 12.27
N SER A 383 21.73 5.64 11.75
CA SER A 383 22.76 5.29 10.74
C SER A 383 24.20 5.62 11.16
N GLY A 384 24.48 5.73 12.46
CA GLY A 384 25.82 6.02 12.98
C GLY A 384 26.81 4.85 12.89
N VAL A 385 26.41 3.69 12.40
CA VAL A 385 27.30 2.54 12.12
C VAL A 385 27.41 2.36 10.62
N ASN A 386 28.63 2.29 10.11
CA ASN A 386 28.86 2.13 8.68
C ASN A 386 28.08 0.94 8.11
N ASN A 387 27.38 1.18 7.02
CA ASN A 387 26.59 0.18 6.29
C ASN A 387 25.47 -0.46 7.11
N LEU A 388 25.05 0.12 8.22
CA LEU A 388 23.96 -0.38 9.04
C LEU A 388 22.97 0.73 9.39
N THR A 389 21.72 0.55 9.02
CA THR A 389 20.61 1.37 9.48
C THR A 389 19.70 0.54 10.38
N ILE A 390 19.27 1.11 11.52
CA ILE A 390 18.32 0.51 12.45
C ILE A 390 17.16 1.47 12.63
N GLY A 391 15.95 1.03 12.34
CA GLY A 391 14.71 1.78 12.54
C GLY A 391 13.85 1.19 13.64
N TYR A 392 13.20 2.06 14.40
CA TYR A 392 12.15 1.71 15.35
C TYR A 392 10.94 2.61 15.14
N GLU A 393 9.77 2.02 15.17
CA GLU A 393 8.50 2.73 15.16
C GLU A 393 7.57 2.16 16.22
N GLY A 394 6.77 3.03 16.83
CA GLY A 394 5.70 2.66 17.74
C GLY A 394 4.48 3.51 17.50
N ASN A 395 3.28 2.91 17.55
CA ASN A 395 2.03 3.63 17.45
C ASN A 395 1.09 3.33 18.62
N LEU A 396 0.26 4.30 18.96
CA LEU A 396 -0.76 4.24 19.99
C LEU A 396 -2.09 4.69 19.40
N ARG A 397 -3.14 3.88 19.56
CA ARG A 397 -4.53 4.22 19.24
C ARG A 397 -5.34 4.34 20.53
N ILE A 398 -6.13 5.41 20.65
CA ILE A 398 -7.04 5.67 21.76
C ILE A 398 -8.43 5.93 21.21
N ILE A 399 -9.45 5.17 21.65
CA ILE A 399 -10.84 5.33 21.23
C ILE A 399 -11.55 6.28 22.17
N ASP A 400 -12.14 7.35 21.64
CA ASP A 400 -12.95 8.29 22.40
C ASP A 400 -14.32 7.69 22.76
N ASN A 401 -14.83 8.05 23.94
CA ASN A 401 -16.13 7.53 24.45
C ASN A 401 -16.23 6.02 24.29
N TYR A 402 -15.19 5.32 24.74
CA TYR A 402 -15.05 3.87 24.65
C TYR A 402 -16.24 3.16 25.31
N SER A 403 -16.60 2.01 24.76
CA SER A 403 -17.63 1.11 25.28
C SER A 403 -17.03 -0.29 25.42
N GLU A 404 -17.28 -0.97 26.56
CA GLU A 404 -16.70 -2.28 26.88
C GLU A 404 -17.29 -3.42 26.01
N ASP A 405 -18.36 -3.13 25.26
CA ASP A 405 -18.96 -4.07 24.32
C ASP A 405 -18.24 -4.10 22.95
N LEU A 406 -17.16 -3.33 22.76
CA LEU A 406 -16.34 -3.37 21.57
C LEU A 406 -15.36 -4.54 21.58
N THR A 407 -15.10 -5.10 20.40
CA THR A 407 -14.12 -6.20 20.21
C THR A 407 -12.67 -5.78 20.44
N VAL A 408 -12.39 -4.48 20.45
CA VAL A 408 -11.05 -3.91 20.60
C VAL A 408 -10.92 -3.17 21.90
N ALA A 409 -9.73 -3.10 22.48
CA ALA A 409 -9.46 -2.36 23.71
C ALA A 409 -9.47 -0.84 23.50
N LYS A 410 -9.74 -0.08 24.57
CA LYS A 410 -9.75 1.39 24.57
C LYS A 410 -8.43 1.98 24.07
N GLN A 411 -7.32 1.40 24.49
CA GLN A 411 -5.97 1.77 24.09
C GLN A 411 -5.27 0.57 23.50
N THR A 412 -4.61 0.77 22.39
CA THR A 412 -3.88 -0.29 21.68
C THR A 412 -2.56 0.23 21.17
N PHE A 413 -1.53 -0.60 21.30
CA PHE A 413 -0.15 -0.28 20.93
C PHE A 413 0.35 -1.28 19.91
N GLY A 414 1.14 -0.80 18.93
CA GLY A 414 1.88 -1.59 17.96
C GLY A 414 3.31 -1.07 17.84
N TYR A 415 4.21 -1.90 17.34
CA TYR A 415 5.60 -1.47 17.07
C TYR A 415 6.16 -2.18 15.84
N SER A 416 7.19 -1.57 15.25
CA SER A 416 8.02 -2.16 14.20
C SER A 416 9.48 -1.89 14.51
N ILE A 417 10.33 -2.89 14.28
CA ILE A 417 11.78 -2.80 14.35
C ILE A 417 12.31 -3.29 13.02
N GLN A 418 13.14 -2.48 12.39
CA GLN A 418 13.76 -2.84 11.12
C GLN A 418 15.28 -2.62 11.20
N SER A 419 16.03 -3.42 10.49
CA SER A 419 17.47 -3.22 10.30
C SER A 419 17.86 -3.57 8.88
N ARG A 420 18.73 -2.76 8.33
CA ARG A 420 19.35 -3.00 7.04
C ARG A 420 20.87 -2.93 7.21
N TRP A 421 21.52 -3.93 6.66
CA TRP A 421 22.97 -3.94 6.51
C TRP A 421 23.34 -4.14 5.06
N THR A 422 24.34 -3.38 4.56
CA THR A 422 24.90 -3.53 3.22
C THR A 422 26.37 -3.95 3.30
N GLY A 423 26.84 -4.67 2.29
CA GLY A 423 28.21 -5.14 2.24
C GLY A 423 28.65 -5.48 0.81
N MET A 424 29.92 -5.81 0.66
CA MET A 424 30.51 -6.15 -0.64
C MET A 424 30.37 -5.03 -1.67
N ASN A 425 30.56 -3.77 -1.28
CA ASN A 425 30.30 -2.57 -2.11
C ASN A 425 28.85 -2.54 -2.63
N ASP A 426 27.89 -2.71 -1.71
CA ASP A 426 26.43 -2.70 -1.96
C ASP A 426 25.89 -3.82 -2.85
N LEU A 427 26.74 -4.80 -3.17
CA LEU A 427 26.30 -6.01 -3.87
C LEU A 427 25.49 -6.96 -2.99
N LEU A 428 25.63 -6.87 -1.67
CA LEU A 428 24.90 -7.69 -0.70
C LEU A 428 24.15 -6.82 0.29
N SER A 429 22.86 -7.04 0.45
CA SER A 429 22.08 -6.43 1.53
C SER A 429 21.34 -7.48 2.35
N ILE A 430 21.20 -7.23 3.64
CA ILE A 430 20.46 -8.06 4.59
C ILE A 430 19.47 -7.17 5.32
N ASN A 431 18.19 -7.49 5.18
CA ASN A 431 17.09 -6.74 5.79
C ASN A 431 16.37 -7.63 6.79
N ALA A 432 16.16 -7.16 8.01
CA ALA A 432 15.33 -7.82 9.00
C ALA A 432 14.25 -6.87 9.50
N ASN A 433 13.02 -7.38 9.58
CA ASN A 433 11.88 -6.63 10.08
C ASN A 433 11.08 -7.49 11.07
N ILE A 434 10.61 -6.87 12.15
CA ILE A 434 9.66 -7.43 13.10
C ILE A 434 8.60 -6.39 13.35
N SER A 435 7.35 -6.68 12.97
CA SER A 435 6.22 -5.79 13.18
C SER A 435 5.13 -6.47 14.01
N ARG A 436 4.69 -5.81 15.09
CA ARG A 436 3.56 -6.22 15.89
C ARG A 436 2.35 -5.37 15.52
N LEU A 437 1.25 -6.03 15.18
CA LEU A 437 0.01 -5.34 14.82
C LEU A 437 -0.57 -4.59 16.03
N THR A 438 -1.14 -3.42 15.75
CA THR A 438 -1.67 -2.53 16.79
C THR A 438 -2.84 -3.19 17.54
N GLY A 439 -2.64 -3.36 18.84
CA GLY A 439 -3.66 -3.90 19.74
C GLY A 439 -3.74 -5.42 19.82
N GLU A 440 -2.81 -6.12 19.21
CA GLU A 440 -2.80 -7.58 19.13
C GLU A 440 -1.47 -8.15 19.61
N SER A 441 -1.41 -9.48 19.80
CA SER A 441 -0.15 -10.21 19.93
C SER A 441 0.43 -10.64 18.58
N SER A 442 -0.32 -10.44 17.52
CA SER A 442 0.08 -10.77 16.13
C SER A 442 1.39 -10.11 15.74
N THR A 443 2.33 -10.92 15.27
CA THR A 443 3.67 -10.47 14.85
C THR A 443 4.00 -11.05 13.46
N ILE A 444 4.53 -10.21 12.58
CA ILE A 444 5.14 -10.62 11.33
C ILE A 444 6.63 -10.36 11.44
N SER A 445 7.45 -11.38 11.19
CA SER A 445 8.90 -11.27 11.16
C SER A 445 9.42 -11.68 9.80
N SER A 446 10.30 -10.88 9.22
CA SER A 446 10.92 -11.20 7.92
C SER A 446 12.43 -11.01 7.97
N LEU A 447 13.14 -11.85 7.24
CA LEU A 447 14.57 -11.75 6.97
C LEU A 447 14.77 -11.92 5.48
N ALA A 448 15.30 -10.91 4.81
CA ALA A 448 15.59 -10.93 3.39
C ALA A 448 17.08 -10.68 3.16
N THR A 449 17.65 -11.42 2.21
CA THR A 449 19.02 -11.24 1.72
C THR A 449 18.95 -11.04 0.22
N SER A 450 19.46 -9.90 -0.26
CA SER A 450 19.54 -9.56 -1.69
C SER A 450 20.98 -9.56 -2.13
N TYR A 451 21.27 -10.14 -3.29
CA TYR A 451 22.60 -10.18 -3.90
C TYR A 451 22.54 -9.78 -5.37
N LYS A 452 23.36 -8.80 -5.75
CA LYS A 452 23.48 -8.25 -7.11
C LYS A 452 24.75 -8.78 -7.78
N PRO A 453 24.73 -9.96 -8.44
CA PRO A 453 25.94 -10.56 -9.04
C PRO A 453 26.44 -9.78 -10.26
N ARG A 454 25.60 -9.01 -10.92
CA ARG A 454 25.90 -8.14 -12.06
C ARG A 454 24.83 -7.09 -12.22
N ASP A 455 25.12 -6.06 -13.01
CA ASP A 455 24.16 -5.02 -13.33
C ASP A 455 22.84 -5.59 -13.88
N GLY A 456 21.73 -5.03 -13.41
CA GLY A 456 20.38 -5.44 -13.77
C GLY A 456 19.90 -6.78 -13.19
N LEU A 457 20.75 -7.58 -12.53
CA LEU A 457 20.32 -8.86 -11.94
C LEU A 457 20.39 -8.82 -10.42
N THR A 458 19.25 -9.04 -9.78
CA THR A 458 19.11 -9.17 -8.32
C THR A 458 18.56 -10.56 -7.96
N LEU A 459 19.17 -11.21 -6.98
CA LEU A 459 18.71 -12.46 -6.42
C LEU A 459 18.29 -12.21 -4.97
N VAL A 460 17.08 -12.61 -4.60
CA VAL A 460 16.55 -12.40 -3.24
C VAL A 460 16.17 -13.74 -2.62
N ALA A 461 16.58 -13.94 -1.36
CA ALA A 461 16.08 -15.01 -0.50
C ALA A 461 15.40 -14.38 0.71
N ARG A 462 14.12 -14.69 0.93
CA ARG A 462 13.32 -14.12 2.04
C ARG A 462 12.69 -15.23 2.86
N TYR A 463 12.73 -15.10 4.17
CA TYR A 463 11.95 -15.90 5.12
C TYR A 463 10.92 -14.99 5.81
N VAL A 464 9.68 -15.46 5.89
CA VAL A 464 8.61 -14.74 6.61
C VAL A 464 7.96 -15.68 7.61
N LYS A 465 7.84 -15.21 8.85
CA LYS A 465 7.19 -15.91 9.95
C LYS A 465 5.97 -15.13 10.45
N TYR A 466 4.89 -15.85 10.68
CA TYR A 466 3.65 -15.32 11.27
C TYR A 466 3.45 -15.92 12.66
N ASP A 467 3.21 -15.06 13.65
CA ASP A 467 2.99 -15.49 15.03
C ASP A 467 1.81 -14.75 15.67
N ALA A 468 1.09 -15.42 16.54
CA ALA A 468 -0.02 -14.86 17.31
C ALA A 468 -0.34 -15.76 18.51
N ASP A 469 -0.57 -15.18 19.68
CA ASP A 469 -0.84 -15.92 20.91
C ASP A 469 -2.34 -16.16 21.11
N LYS A 470 -3.17 -15.17 20.76
CA LYS A 470 -4.60 -15.18 21.06
C LYS A 470 -5.43 -15.58 19.84
N ILE A 471 -6.44 -16.43 20.06
CA ILE A 471 -7.40 -16.82 19.03
C ILE A 471 -8.16 -15.62 18.40
N THR A 472 -8.23 -14.52 19.15
CA THR A 472 -8.88 -13.28 18.70
C THR A 472 -7.99 -12.40 17.84
N ASP A 473 -6.71 -12.71 17.74
CA ASP A 473 -5.75 -11.92 16.96
C ASP A 473 -5.91 -12.19 15.47
N THR A 474 -5.72 -11.16 14.65
CA THR A 474 -5.91 -11.20 13.19
C THR A 474 -5.05 -12.27 12.51
N LEU A 475 -3.79 -12.45 12.95
CA LEU A 475 -2.89 -13.45 12.36
C LEU A 475 -3.00 -14.84 13.00
N TYR A 476 -3.80 -15.04 14.05
CA TYR A 476 -3.93 -16.35 14.68
C TYR A 476 -4.32 -17.48 13.71
N PRO A 477 -5.27 -17.25 12.77
CA PRO A 477 -5.60 -18.24 11.76
C PRO A 477 -4.46 -18.56 10.79
N TYR A 478 -3.49 -17.65 10.66
CA TYR A 478 -2.41 -17.72 9.67
C TYR A 478 -1.04 -18.02 10.30
N LYS A 479 -0.95 -18.25 11.60
CA LYS A 479 0.33 -18.43 12.31
C LYS A 479 1.16 -19.65 11.88
N SER A 480 0.67 -20.44 10.96
CA SER A 480 1.39 -21.55 10.36
C SER A 480 1.68 -21.37 8.86
N GLN A 481 1.51 -20.18 8.36
CA GLN A 481 1.74 -19.86 6.94
C GLN A 481 3.18 -19.35 6.68
N ASP A 482 4.13 -19.76 7.52
CA ASP A 482 5.54 -19.41 7.34
C ASP A 482 6.04 -19.82 5.95
N VAL A 483 6.81 -18.95 5.29
CA VAL A 483 7.28 -19.18 3.93
C VAL A 483 8.77 -18.88 3.78
N VAL A 484 9.40 -19.57 2.83
CA VAL A 484 10.68 -19.19 2.22
C VAL A 484 10.40 -18.82 0.78
N MET A 485 10.88 -17.67 0.36
CA MET A 485 10.72 -17.14 -0.98
C MET A 485 12.10 -16.96 -1.63
N LEU A 486 12.22 -17.38 -2.87
CA LEU A 486 13.37 -17.14 -3.72
C LEU A 486 12.91 -16.36 -4.94
N SER A 487 13.56 -15.24 -5.20
CA SER A 487 13.25 -14.37 -6.33
C SER A 487 14.48 -14.10 -7.17
N SER A 488 14.29 -13.97 -8.46
CA SER A 488 15.29 -13.51 -9.41
C SER A 488 14.65 -12.37 -10.22
N GLU A 489 15.26 -11.22 -10.17
CA GLU A 489 14.84 -10.03 -10.88
C GLU A 489 15.88 -9.59 -11.89
N TYR A 490 15.43 -9.23 -13.08
CA TYR A 490 16.26 -8.62 -14.11
C TYR A 490 15.64 -7.29 -14.57
N SER A 491 16.33 -6.19 -14.27
CA SER A 491 15.94 -4.81 -14.63
C SER A 491 16.63 -4.37 -15.92
N PHE A 492 15.93 -3.59 -16.77
CA PHE A 492 16.42 -3.09 -18.07
C PHE A 492 15.86 -1.70 -18.41
#